data_7780180eb8714c8369013a5731f1e26e
#
_entry.id   7780180eb8714c8369013a5731f1e26e
#
_cell.length_a   1.000
_cell.length_b   1.000
_cell.length_c   1.000
_cell.angle_alpha   90.00
_cell.angle_beta   90.00
_cell.angle_gamma   90.00
#
_symmetry.space_group_name_H-M   'P 1'
#
loop_
_entity.id
_entity.type
_entity.pdbx_description
1 polymer ?
#
loop_
_entity_poly.entity_id
_entity_poly.type
_entity_poly.pdbx_seq_one_letter_code
_entity_poly.pdbx_strand_id
1 'polypeptide(L)'
;MLSHAPDLVEPVNDWDFIELWVDPIIFPPRILMLVSGKKGEVCIYDPSSNYKSLFLSSSYDEAHSWLLEDEYESCDGRLLAEEIA
;
A
#
# COMPACT_ATOMS: atom_id res chain seq x y z
N MET A 1 -17.86 6.65 13.46
CA MET A 1 -17.72 6.26 13.56
C MET A 1 -17.46 5.52 13.42
N LEU A 2 -17.22 5.44 13.33
CA LEU A 2 -16.96 4.83 13.34
C LEU A 2 -16.60 4.03 13.22
N SER A 3 -16.50 3.85 13.08
CA SER A 3 -16.17 3.23 13.18
C SER A 3 -15.72 2.47 13.09
N HIS A 4 -15.56 2.18 13.03
CA HIS A 4 -14.99 1.52 13.16
C HIS A 4 -14.74 0.61 13.13
N ALA A 5 -14.75 0.25 12.91
CA ALA A 5 -14.41 -0.53 13.01
C ALA A 5 -13.71 -1.15 13.06
N PRO A 6 -13.58 -1.27 12.99
CA PRO A 6 -12.73 -1.87 13.15
C PRO A 6 -11.90 -2.40 13.05
N ASP A 7 -11.93 -2.22 13.06
CA ASP A 7 -11.21 -2.62 13.08
C ASP A 7 -10.47 -3.26 13.18
N LEU A 8 -11.13 -3.00 13.23
CA LEU A 8 -10.59 -3.87 13.25
C LEU A 8 -9.37 -4.06 12.83
N VAL A 9 -9.13 -4.06 12.27
CA VAL A 9 -8.02 -4.36 11.84
C VAL A 9 -7.41 -3.33 11.16
N GLU A 10 -6.82 -2.53 11.75
CA GLU A 10 -6.04 -1.60 11.09
C GLU A 10 -4.80 -2.27 10.74
N PRO A 11 -4.64 -2.72 9.56
CA PRO A 11 -3.50 -3.51 9.18
C PRO A 11 -2.18 -2.77 9.39
N VAL A 12 -2.12 -1.48 9.13
CA VAL A 12 -0.90 -0.72 9.33
C VAL A 12 -1.21 0.51 10.14
N ASN A 13 -0.98 0.44 11.44
CA ASN A 13 -1.20 1.57 12.31
C ASN A 13 -0.02 2.47 12.42
N ASP A 14 1.18 1.89 12.42
CA ASP A 14 2.40 2.62 12.66
C ASP A 14 3.28 2.38 11.45
N TRP A 15 3.09 3.19 10.44
CA TRP A 15 3.73 2.94 9.15
C TRP A 15 5.18 3.40 9.14
N ASP A 16 5.97 2.71 8.31
CA ASP A 16 7.39 2.94 8.17
C ASP A 16 7.69 3.64 6.84
N PHE A 17 7.12 3.15 5.75
CA PHE A 17 7.29 3.83 4.47
C PHE A 17 6.10 3.54 3.55
N ILE A 18 5.98 4.38 2.53
CA ILE A 18 4.92 4.28 1.52
C ILE A 18 5.57 4.28 0.15
N GLU A 19 5.08 3.42 -0.73
CA GLU A 19 5.48 3.39 -2.13
C GLU A 19 4.24 3.52 -2.99
N LEU A 20 4.39 4.21 -4.11
CA LEU A 20 3.33 4.28 -5.10
C LEU A 20 3.67 3.37 -6.27
N TRP A 21 2.65 2.68 -6.75
CA TRP A 21 2.79 1.75 -7.87
C TRP A 21 1.76 2.10 -8.91
N VAL A 22 2.10 1.97 -10.18
CA VAL A 22 1.25 2.41 -11.26
C VAL A 22 1.13 1.32 -12.30
N ASP A 23 -0.08 1.17 -12.84
CA ASP A 23 -0.32 0.36 -14.02
C ASP A 23 -0.31 1.31 -15.21
N PRO A 24 0.79 1.33 -15.98
CA PRO A 24 0.91 2.35 -17.03
C PRO A 24 0.16 2.00 -18.31
N ILE A 25 -0.39 0.80 -18.40
CA ILE A 25 -1.02 0.35 -19.63
C ILE A 25 -2.38 0.99 -19.84
N ILE A 26 -3.13 1.18 -18.76
CA ILE A 26 -4.45 1.80 -18.88
C ILE A 26 -4.35 3.30 -18.69
N PHE A 27 -5.31 4.00 -19.27
CA PHE A 27 -5.35 5.45 -19.17
C PHE A 27 -6.75 5.91 -18.76
N PRO A 28 -6.86 6.75 -17.72
CA PRO A 28 -5.75 7.20 -16.87
C PRO A 28 -5.14 6.04 -16.11
N PRO A 29 -3.86 6.11 -15.79
CA PRO A 29 -3.19 4.99 -15.13
C PRO A 29 -3.78 4.73 -13.75
N ARG A 30 -3.81 3.45 -13.39
CA ARG A 30 -4.28 3.09 -12.08
C ARG A 30 -3.12 3.15 -11.11
N ILE A 31 -3.36 3.74 -9.95
CA ILE A 31 -2.32 3.91 -8.93
C ILE A 31 -2.71 3.16 -7.68
N LEU A 32 -1.77 2.40 -7.14
CA LEU A 32 -1.94 1.71 -5.87
C LEU A 32 -0.90 2.20 -4.89
N MET A 33 -1.23 2.12 -3.61
CA MET A 33 -0.37 2.60 -2.55
C MET A 33 0.02 1.44 -1.65
N LEU A 34 1.32 1.18 -1.55
CA LEU A 34 1.83 0.16 -0.65
C LEU A 34 2.30 0.84 0.62
N VAL A 35 1.79 0.40 1.75
CA VAL A 35 2.16 0.94 3.06
C VAL A 35 2.79 -0.18 3.87
N SER A 36 4.03 0.04 4.30
CA SER A 36 4.74 -0.92 5.14
C SER A 36 4.75 -0.42 6.57
N GLY A 37 4.42 -1.28 7.50
CA GLY A 37 4.43 -0.95 8.90
C GLY A 37 5.75 -1.25 9.56
N LYS A 38 5.95 -0.73 10.77
CA LYS A 38 7.20 -0.90 11.47
C LYS A 38 7.42 -2.32 11.96
N LYS A 39 6.35 -3.12 11.98
CA LYS A 39 6.46 -4.51 12.39
C LYS A 39 6.62 -5.45 11.21
N GLY A 40 6.77 -4.90 10.01
CA GLY A 40 6.96 -5.71 8.81
C GLY A 40 5.68 -6.03 8.07
N GLU A 41 4.53 -5.68 8.62
CA GLU A 41 3.27 -5.89 7.93
C GLU A 41 3.16 -4.92 6.75
N VAL A 42 2.50 -5.36 5.68
CA VAL A 42 2.40 -4.58 4.47
C VAL A 42 0.97 -4.65 3.96
N CYS A 43 0.44 -3.51 3.54
CA CYS A 43 -0.89 -3.46 2.97
C CYS A 43 -0.87 -2.63 1.70
N ILE A 44 -1.62 -3.09 0.69
CA ILE A 44 -1.76 -2.36 -0.56
C ILE A 44 -3.18 -1.83 -0.63
N TYR A 45 -3.30 -0.52 -0.83
CA TYR A 45 -4.57 0.19 -0.88
C TYR A 45 -4.83 0.72 -2.27
N ASP A 46 -6.11 0.84 -2.60
CA ASP A 46 -6.55 1.46 -3.86
C ASP A 46 -7.18 2.82 -3.54
N PRO A 47 -6.42 3.91 -3.73
CA PRO A 47 -6.97 5.23 -3.41
C PRO A 47 -8.22 5.58 -4.21
N SER A 48 -8.34 5.06 -5.44
CA SER A 48 -9.50 5.39 -6.27
C SER A 48 -10.76 4.67 -5.81
N SER A 49 -10.60 3.66 -4.96
CA SER A 49 -11.73 2.92 -4.41
C SER A 49 -11.85 3.20 -2.91
N ASN A 50 -11.62 4.44 -2.55
CA ASN A 50 -11.76 4.89 -1.17
C ASN A 50 -10.80 4.16 -0.24
N TYR A 51 -9.58 3.92 -0.74
CA TYR A 51 -8.51 3.26 0.01
C TYR A 51 -8.89 1.86 0.46
N LYS A 52 -9.62 1.17 -0.42
CA LYS A 52 -9.92 -0.23 -0.16
C LYS A 52 -8.64 -1.03 -0.08
N SER A 53 -8.54 -1.89 0.92
CA SER A 53 -7.40 -2.77 1.09
C SER A 53 -7.49 -3.91 0.10
N LEU A 54 -6.50 -4.06 -0.75
CA LEU A 54 -6.48 -5.11 -1.78
C LEU A 54 -5.64 -6.30 -1.39
N PHE A 55 -4.62 -6.09 -0.57
CA PHE A 55 -3.68 -7.14 -0.24
C PHE A 55 -3.05 -6.83 1.10
N LEU A 56 -2.96 -7.81 1.95
CA LEU A 56 -2.36 -7.68 3.27
C LEU A 56 -1.41 -8.85 3.47
N SER A 57 -0.19 -8.58 3.89
CA SER A 57 0.81 -9.61 4.06
C SER A 57 1.74 -9.22 5.20
N SER A 58 2.43 -10.20 5.76
CA SER A 58 3.47 -9.94 6.73
C SER A 58 4.85 -9.83 6.07
N SER A 59 4.89 -9.79 4.74
CA SER A 59 6.15 -9.79 3.99
C SER A 59 6.09 -8.77 2.87
N TYR A 60 7.07 -7.87 2.85
CA TYR A 60 7.20 -6.92 1.74
C TYR A 60 7.42 -7.66 0.42
N ASP A 61 8.20 -8.75 0.46
CA ASP A 61 8.49 -9.49 -0.76
C ASP A 61 7.24 -10.06 -1.40
N GLU A 62 6.29 -10.52 -0.59
CA GLU A 62 5.03 -11.02 -1.12
C GLU A 62 4.22 -9.93 -1.79
N ALA A 63 4.16 -8.77 -1.15
CA ALA A 63 3.42 -7.64 -1.71
C ALA A 63 4.08 -7.16 -3.01
N HIS A 64 5.39 -7.11 -3.02
CA HIS A 64 6.15 -6.70 -4.19
C HIS A 64 5.87 -7.65 -5.36
N SER A 65 5.90 -8.97 -5.09
CA SER A 65 5.60 -9.96 -6.12
C SER A 65 4.17 -9.85 -6.63
N TRP A 66 3.25 -9.59 -5.71
CA TRP A 66 1.84 -9.45 -6.08
C TRP A 66 1.66 -8.30 -7.08
N LEU A 67 2.36 -7.20 -6.86
CA LEU A 67 2.28 -6.04 -7.75
C LEU A 67 2.95 -6.34 -9.09
N LEU A 68 4.08 -7.01 -9.08
CA LEU A 68 4.77 -7.34 -10.32
C LEU A 68 3.98 -8.32 -11.18
N GLU A 69 3.28 -9.24 -10.56
CA GLU A 69 2.48 -10.21 -11.31
C GLU A 69 1.35 -9.52 -12.07
N ASP A 70 0.85 -8.43 -11.55
CA ASP A 70 -0.18 -7.65 -12.22
C ASP A 70 0.42 -6.55 -13.09
N GLU A 71 1.73 -6.62 -13.29
CA GLU A 71 2.46 -5.70 -14.17
C GLU A 71 2.41 -4.26 -13.73
N TYR A 72 2.32 -4.03 -12.44
CA TYR A 72 2.48 -2.69 -11.89
C TYR A 72 3.95 -2.33 -11.83
N GLU A 73 4.24 -1.05 -11.99
CA GLU A 73 5.59 -0.52 -11.91
C GLU A 73 5.69 0.43 -10.74
N SER A 74 6.80 0.39 -10.04
CA SER A 74 6.97 1.29 -8.92
C SER A 74 7.37 2.66 -9.41
N CYS A 75 6.78 3.69 -8.79
CA CYS A 75 7.25 5.05 -8.97
C CYS A 75 8.54 5.19 -8.19
N ASP A 76 9.44 6.02 -8.68
CA ASP A 76 10.75 6.17 -8.06
C ASP A 76 10.62 6.64 -6.62
N GLY A 77 11.38 6.00 -5.74
CA GLY A 77 11.50 6.41 -4.36
C GLY A 77 10.34 5.94 -3.50
N ARG A 78 10.49 6.21 -2.25
CA ARG A 78 9.46 5.92 -1.26
C ARG A 78 9.44 7.04 -0.25
N LEU A 79 8.29 7.23 0.37
CA LEU A 79 8.16 8.23 1.42
C LEU A 79 8.38 7.54 2.75
N LEU A 80 9.39 7.98 3.48
CA LEU A 80 9.69 7.40 4.78
C LEU A 80 8.96 8.18 5.87
N ALA A 81 8.42 7.46 6.85
CA ALA A 81 7.70 8.12 7.93
C ALA A 81 8.59 9.13 8.66
N GLU A 82 9.84 8.80 8.85
CA GLU A 82 10.74 9.71 9.57
C GLU A 82 10.99 11.01 8.82
N GLU A 83 10.71 11.06 7.52
CA GLU A 83 10.94 12.27 6.74
C GLU A 83 9.88 13.32 6.97
N ILE A 84 8.73 12.94 7.45
CA ILE A 84 7.64 13.88 7.68
C ILE A 84 7.29 14.03 9.14
N ALA A 85 8.02 13.36 10.00
CA ALA A 85 7.76 13.42 11.45
C ALA A 85 8.24 14.75 12.03
#